data_c0a117d51d5e46769f8eec0bd36ecb70
#
_entry.id   c0a117d51d5e46769f8eec0bd36ecb70
#
_cell.length_a   1.000
_cell.length_b   1.000
_cell.length_c   1.000
_cell.angle_alpha   90.00
_cell.angle_beta   90.00
_cell.angle_gamma   90.00
#
_symmetry.space_group_name_H-M   'P 1'
#
loop_
_entity.id
_entity.type
_entity.pdbx_description
1 polymer ?
#
loop_
_entity_poly.entity_id
_entity_poly.type
_entity_poly.pdbx_seq_one_letter_code
_entity_poly.pdbx_strand_id
1 'polypeptide(L)'
;YMIDEANIESHGMMFHKDETLANYPDWEVPFMQRMSRMIARDRNYSAIVTWSMGNESGYGKHFETLYDYTKKIDPTRRVQYEGGGYNSKSDIYCPMYARIWRLRQHVNQRDARPMILCEYAHAMGNSVGNFQDYWDLIYKYDQLQGGFIWDWVDQTFAIKDENQRDIWAFGGDMGFVGVVNDSNFCANGLIAADRTPHPHIYEVKKVLQYIHFEPLAFTPNKIKVTNWHDFIGLEGYTLRWAVECDGKTVQDGEMDFPKIAPRHSANIELPLKALPADGKEYFLTLRAFTKHEAPLVPKGHEVAIEQWELPSAPSAKTVQPVEGTLTVDRNNETLTVKGNNFQVA
;
A
#
# COMPACT_ATOMS: atom_id res chain seq x y z
N TYR A 1 -6.10 8.64 -11.14
CA TYR A 1 -6.86 9.71 -10.48
C TYR A 1 -5.93 10.47 -9.54
N MET A 2 -6.18 11.76 -9.35
CA MET A 2 -5.33 12.62 -8.53
C MET A 2 -6.21 13.40 -7.54
N ILE A 3 -5.66 13.67 -6.37
CA ILE A 3 -6.12 14.70 -5.45
C ILE A 3 -5.08 15.79 -5.50
N ASP A 4 -5.49 17.01 -5.82
CA ASP A 4 -4.61 18.18 -5.88
C ASP A 4 -4.77 18.98 -4.59
N GLU A 5 -3.66 19.30 -3.95
CA GLU A 5 -3.64 19.86 -2.61
C GLU A 5 -3.04 21.26 -2.57
N ALA A 6 -3.73 22.17 -1.89
CA ALA A 6 -3.27 23.52 -1.70
C ALA A 6 -2.06 23.55 -0.76
N ASN A 7 -1.05 24.33 -1.11
CA ASN A 7 0.12 24.59 -0.29
C ASN A 7 -0.25 25.42 0.96
N ILE A 8 -0.98 24.77 1.88
CA ILE A 8 -1.38 25.31 3.20
C ILE A 8 -0.97 24.27 4.23
N GLU A 9 0.06 24.60 5.00
CA GLU A 9 0.54 23.80 6.09
C GLU A 9 1.16 24.70 7.17
N SER A 10 0.77 24.48 8.42
CA SER A 10 1.33 25.16 9.59
C SER A 10 1.46 24.20 10.76
N HIS A 11 2.18 23.10 10.48
CA HIS A 11 2.43 22.01 11.43
C HIS A 11 2.95 22.53 12.78
N GLY A 12 2.49 21.91 13.87
CA GLY A 12 2.79 22.35 15.24
C GLY A 12 1.77 23.33 15.80
N MET A 13 1.33 24.33 15.04
CA MET A 13 0.26 25.27 15.47
C MET A 13 -1.13 24.61 15.47
N MET A 14 -1.31 23.48 14.82
CA MET A 14 -2.57 22.73 14.76
C MET A 14 -3.00 22.14 16.10
N PHE A 15 -2.09 21.95 17.04
CA PHE A 15 -2.39 21.35 18.33
C PHE A 15 -3.09 22.32 19.28
N HIS A 16 -3.05 23.62 18.99
CA HIS A 16 -3.66 24.67 19.80
C HIS A 16 -4.72 25.40 18.99
N LYS A 17 -5.99 25.15 19.30
CA LYS A 17 -7.13 25.70 18.55
C LYS A 17 -7.09 27.22 18.41
N ASP A 18 -6.58 27.92 19.43
CA ASP A 18 -6.51 29.38 19.45
C ASP A 18 -5.21 29.91 18.79
N GLU A 19 -4.28 29.05 18.44
CA GLU A 19 -3.00 29.42 17.81
C GLU A 19 -2.94 29.06 16.33
N THR A 20 -3.93 28.33 15.80
CA THR A 20 -3.94 27.98 14.39
C THR A 20 -4.14 29.20 13.50
N LEU A 21 -3.31 29.30 12.45
CA LEU A 21 -3.42 30.36 11.42
C LEU A 21 -4.77 30.36 10.71
N ALA A 22 -5.50 29.24 10.77
CA ALA A 22 -6.83 29.11 10.17
C ALA A 22 -7.90 30.04 10.78
N ASN A 23 -7.62 30.67 11.92
CA ASN A 23 -8.51 31.61 12.61
C ASN A 23 -7.98 33.04 12.67
N TYR A 24 -6.71 33.31 12.30
CA TYR A 24 -6.14 34.64 12.34
C TYR A 24 -6.55 35.47 11.11
N PRO A 25 -7.20 36.62 11.27
CA PRO A 25 -7.71 37.43 10.15
C PRO A 25 -6.68 37.76 9.08
N ASP A 26 -5.45 38.04 9.47
CA ASP A 26 -4.36 38.38 8.55
C ASP A 26 -3.96 37.25 7.59
N TRP A 27 -4.35 36.01 7.90
CA TRP A 27 -4.05 34.83 7.10
C TRP A 27 -5.17 34.40 6.16
N GLU A 28 -6.33 35.04 6.21
CA GLU A 28 -7.45 34.70 5.29
C GLU A 28 -7.05 34.86 3.83
N VAL A 29 -6.40 35.99 3.47
CA VAL A 29 -5.94 36.26 2.10
C VAL A 29 -4.89 35.26 1.63
N PRO A 30 -3.83 34.95 2.38
CA PRO A 30 -2.89 33.89 2.02
C PRO A 30 -3.52 32.50 1.78
N PHE A 31 -4.45 32.08 2.64
CA PHE A 31 -5.18 30.82 2.47
C PHE A 31 -5.97 30.82 1.16
N MET A 32 -6.79 31.86 0.95
CA MET A 32 -7.62 32.00 -0.24
C MET A 32 -6.78 32.04 -1.53
N GLN A 33 -5.67 32.75 -1.53
CA GLN A 33 -4.81 32.84 -2.71
C GLN A 33 -4.18 31.50 -3.10
N ARG A 34 -3.74 30.69 -2.12
CA ARG A 34 -3.16 29.37 -2.39
C ARG A 34 -4.20 28.46 -3.05
N MET A 35 -5.37 28.35 -2.47
CA MET A 35 -6.45 27.52 -3.00
C MET A 35 -6.94 27.99 -4.36
N SER A 36 -7.23 29.30 -4.50
CA SER A 36 -7.77 29.85 -5.74
C SER A 36 -6.80 29.76 -6.92
N ARG A 37 -5.50 29.96 -6.69
CA ARG A 37 -4.47 29.84 -7.74
C ARG A 37 -4.27 28.38 -8.16
N MET A 38 -4.27 27.43 -7.22
CA MET A 38 -4.21 26.01 -7.54
C MET A 38 -5.38 25.62 -8.45
N ILE A 39 -6.60 25.90 -8.03
CA ILE A 39 -7.79 25.57 -8.84
C ILE A 39 -7.76 26.27 -10.21
N ALA A 40 -7.37 27.55 -10.28
CA ALA A 40 -7.31 28.28 -11.53
C ALA A 40 -6.29 27.70 -12.52
N ARG A 41 -5.15 27.19 -12.01
CA ARG A 41 -4.11 26.53 -12.79
C ARG A 41 -4.54 25.15 -13.26
N ASP A 42 -5.16 24.35 -12.37
CA ASP A 42 -5.23 22.89 -12.52
C ASP A 42 -6.63 22.35 -12.87
N ARG A 43 -7.68 23.16 -12.80
CA ARG A 43 -9.08 22.73 -13.03
C ARG A 43 -9.35 22.04 -14.38
N ASN A 44 -8.51 22.27 -15.37
CA ASN A 44 -8.65 21.66 -16.69
C ASN A 44 -8.03 20.25 -16.80
N TYR A 45 -7.36 19.76 -15.76
CA TYR A 45 -6.81 18.40 -15.74
C TYR A 45 -7.89 17.43 -15.28
N SER A 46 -8.32 16.56 -16.18
CA SER A 46 -9.37 15.55 -15.91
C SER A 46 -8.94 14.46 -14.92
N ALA A 47 -7.64 14.27 -14.72
CA ALA A 47 -7.10 13.33 -13.73
C ALA A 47 -7.40 13.78 -12.28
N ILE A 48 -7.57 15.08 -12.03
CA ILE A 48 -7.91 15.62 -10.72
C ILE A 48 -9.40 15.37 -10.45
N VAL A 49 -9.69 14.60 -9.43
CA VAL A 49 -11.06 14.22 -9.04
C VAL A 49 -11.51 14.87 -7.73
N THR A 50 -10.57 15.36 -6.93
CA THR A 50 -10.81 15.98 -5.62
C THR A 50 -9.83 17.11 -5.39
N TRP A 51 -10.28 18.18 -4.72
CA TRP A 51 -9.46 19.26 -4.21
C TRP A 51 -9.20 19.05 -2.72
N SER A 52 -7.95 19.13 -2.29
CA SER A 52 -7.56 19.16 -0.87
C SER A 52 -7.21 20.58 -0.45
N MET A 53 -7.73 21.00 0.68
CA MET A 53 -7.56 22.37 1.17
C MET A 53 -6.22 22.62 1.87
N GLY A 54 -5.44 21.57 2.09
CA GLY A 54 -4.12 21.65 2.74
C GLY A 54 -3.89 20.54 3.75
N ASN A 55 -2.83 20.71 4.55
CA ASN A 55 -2.32 19.71 5.47
C ASN A 55 -2.01 20.32 6.84
N GLU A 56 -2.27 19.59 7.91
CA GLU A 56 -1.81 19.78 9.30
C GLU A 56 -1.79 21.23 9.79
N SER A 57 -2.88 21.98 9.53
CA SER A 57 -3.00 23.40 9.89
C SER A 57 -4.10 23.69 10.92
N GLY A 58 -4.58 22.66 11.62
CA GLY A 58 -5.76 22.77 12.48
C GLY A 58 -7.04 23.01 11.68
N TYR A 59 -8.13 23.33 12.36
CA TYR A 59 -9.39 23.64 11.70
C TYR A 59 -9.93 24.99 12.16
N GLY A 60 -10.35 25.81 11.22
CA GLY A 60 -10.87 27.13 11.53
C GLY A 60 -11.68 27.74 10.40
N LYS A 61 -12.10 28.99 10.62
CA LYS A 61 -12.97 29.75 9.72
C LYS A 61 -12.45 29.82 8.28
N HIS A 62 -11.12 29.91 8.09
CA HIS A 62 -10.58 30.03 6.75
C HIS A 62 -10.83 28.77 5.93
N PHE A 63 -10.73 27.56 6.51
CA PHE A 63 -11.07 26.33 5.82
C PHE A 63 -12.55 26.24 5.43
N GLU A 64 -13.45 26.76 6.26
CA GLU A 64 -14.88 26.88 5.90
C GLU A 64 -15.09 27.81 4.70
N THR A 65 -14.38 28.94 4.70
CA THR A 65 -14.41 29.90 3.58
C THR A 65 -13.82 29.28 2.30
N LEU A 66 -12.72 28.53 2.39
CA LEU A 66 -12.12 27.82 1.27
C LEU A 66 -13.07 26.77 0.67
N TYR A 67 -13.73 26.00 1.53
CA TYR A 67 -14.71 25.02 1.07
C TYR A 67 -15.84 25.69 0.30
N ASP A 68 -16.48 26.73 0.87
CA ASP A 68 -17.59 27.43 0.25
C ASP A 68 -17.17 28.08 -1.09
N TYR A 69 -15.98 28.69 -1.14
CA TYR A 69 -15.40 29.24 -2.37
C TYR A 69 -15.21 28.14 -3.43
N THR A 70 -14.59 27.03 -3.06
CA THR A 70 -14.29 25.94 -3.98
C THR A 70 -15.55 25.33 -4.56
N LYS A 71 -16.55 25.05 -3.71
CA LYS A 71 -17.85 24.53 -4.16
C LYS A 71 -18.61 25.50 -5.07
N LYS A 72 -18.39 26.80 -4.91
CA LYS A 72 -18.98 27.82 -5.79
C LYS A 72 -18.36 27.82 -7.17
N ILE A 73 -17.03 27.66 -7.29
CA ILE A 73 -16.34 27.78 -8.60
C ILE A 73 -16.15 26.42 -9.30
N ASP A 74 -16.13 25.33 -8.55
CA ASP A 74 -16.12 23.95 -9.06
C ASP A 74 -17.08 23.07 -8.25
N PRO A 75 -18.38 23.07 -8.57
CA PRO A 75 -19.37 22.23 -7.89
C PRO A 75 -19.25 20.75 -8.25
N THR A 76 -18.43 20.39 -9.25
CA THR A 76 -18.37 19.04 -9.78
C THR A 76 -17.42 18.13 -9.00
N ARG A 77 -16.31 18.67 -8.50
CA ARG A 77 -15.32 17.91 -7.74
C ARG A 77 -15.62 17.91 -6.23
N ARG A 78 -15.18 16.88 -5.58
CA ARG A 78 -15.21 16.79 -4.11
C ARG A 78 -14.13 17.69 -3.52
N VAL A 79 -14.34 18.09 -2.28
CA VAL A 79 -13.38 18.88 -1.50
C VAL A 79 -13.10 18.16 -0.19
N GLN A 80 -11.83 18.03 0.16
CA GLN A 80 -11.42 17.39 1.42
C GLN A 80 -10.49 18.26 2.25
N TYR A 81 -10.48 18.01 3.55
CA TYR A 81 -9.50 18.49 4.52
C TYR A 81 -9.48 17.59 5.76
N GLU A 82 -8.30 17.17 6.18
CA GLU A 82 -8.12 16.20 7.28
C GLU A 82 -8.36 16.80 8.67
N GLY A 83 -7.94 18.06 8.89
CA GLY A 83 -7.84 18.68 10.20
C GLY A 83 -9.18 18.94 10.90
N GLY A 84 -10.31 18.85 10.20
CA GLY A 84 -11.62 19.10 10.77
C GLY A 84 -12.37 17.86 11.28
N GLY A 85 -11.89 16.67 10.95
CA GLY A 85 -12.51 15.42 11.33
C GLY A 85 -14.00 15.32 10.90
N TYR A 86 -14.85 14.76 11.76
CA TYR A 86 -16.27 14.57 11.47
C TYR A 86 -17.10 15.89 11.46
N ASN A 87 -16.62 16.95 12.09
CA ASN A 87 -17.37 18.19 12.24
C ASN A 87 -17.00 19.27 11.21
N SER A 88 -16.17 18.94 10.23
CA SER A 88 -15.69 19.90 9.23
C SER A 88 -16.57 19.97 7.99
N LYS A 89 -16.48 21.11 7.29
CA LYS A 89 -16.91 21.23 5.90
C LYS A 89 -15.91 20.46 5.03
N SER A 90 -16.19 19.19 4.78
CA SER A 90 -15.41 18.30 3.91
C SER A 90 -16.36 17.28 3.30
N ASP A 91 -16.28 17.04 2.00
CA ASP A 91 -17.08 16.02 1.30
C ASP A 91 -16.58 14.61 1.59
N ILE A 92 -15.35 14.47 2.07
CA ILE A 92 -14.67 13.21 2.35
C ILE A 92 -14.18 13.25 3.80
N TYR A 93 -14.37 12.16 4.54
CA TYR A 93 -13.67 11.96 5.80
C TYR A 93 -12.27 11.41 5.51
N CYS A 94 -11.22 12.18 5.78
CA CYS A 94 -9.85 11.86 5.37
C CYS A 94 -8.85 11.92 6.53
N PRO A 95 -8.92 10.96 7.49
CA PRO A 95 -8.00 10.93 8.62
C PRO A 95 -6.61 10.44 8.21
N MET A 96 -5.57 10.92 8.92
CA MET A 96 -4.21 10.38 8.84
C MET A 96 -4.07 9.14 9.70
N TYR A 97 -3.31 8.16 9.22
CA TYR A 97 -2.85 6.97 9.95
C TYR A 97 -3.92 6.25 10.77
N ALA A 98 -5.19 6.35 10.33
CA ALA A 98 -6.27 5.66 11.01
C ALA A 98 -6.04 4.14 10.98
N ARG A 99 -6.12 3.52 12.15
CA ARG A 99 -5.94 2.09 12.31
C ARG A 99 -7.18 1.33 11.82
N ILE A 100 -7.05 0.04 11.55
CA ILE A 100 -8.09 -0.86 11.03
C ILE A 100 -9.40 -0.79 11.85
N TRP A 101 -9.30 -0.69 13.18
CA TRP A 101 -10.49 -0.52 14.02
C TRP A 101 -11.24 0.79 13.73
N ARG A 102 -10.53 1.86 13.33
CA ARG A 102 -11.12 3.15 12.99
C ARG A 102 -11.90 3.07 11.66
N LEU A 103 -11.38 2.31 10.67
CA LEU A 103 -12.10 2.05 9.44
C LEU A 103 -13.41 1.30 9.73
N ARG A 104 -13.35 0.24 10.57
CA ARG A 104 -14.55 -0.49 11.01
C ARG A 104 -15.53 0.40 11.77
N GLN A 105 -15.03 1.31 12.59
CA GLN A 105 -15.86 2.28 13.29
C GLN A 105 -16.59 3.20 12.31
N HIS A 106 -15.89 3.72 11.29
CA HIS A 106 -16.46 4.62 10.29
C HIS A 106 -17.62 3.98 9.53
N VAL A 107 -17.48 2.77 9.03
CA VAL A 107 -18.56 2.08 8.30
C VAL A 107 -19.78 1.75 9.17
N ASN A 108 -19.63 1.72 10.48
CA ASN A 108 -20.72 1.49 11.43
C ASN A 108 -21.35 2.82 11.94
N GLN A 109 -20.81 3.95 11.56
CA GLN A 109 -21.36 5.26 11.92
C GLN A 109 -22.43 5.71 10.92
N ARG A 110 -23.21 6.72 11.32
CA ARG A 110 -24.22 7.34 10.46
C ARG A 110 -23.65 8.39 9.49
N ASP A 111 -22.35 8.59 9.47
CA ASP A 111 -21.70 9.49 8.51
C ASP A 111 -21.71 8.84 7.13
N ALA A 112 -22.41 9.46 6.19
CA ALA A 112 -22.55 8.95 4.82
C ALA A 112 -21.36 9.33 3.92
N ARG A 113 -20.37 10.09 4.42
CA ARG A 113 -19.22 10.50 3.62
C ARG A 113 -18.31 9.30 3.33
N PRO A 114 -17.73 9.21 2.12
CA PRO A 114 -16.67 8.27 1.86
C PRO A 114 -15.45 8.58 2.74
N MET A 115 -14.70 7.54 3.09
CA MET A 115 -13.44 7.66 3.81
C MET A 115 -12.28 7.40 2.85
N ILE A 116 -11.34 8.33 2.81
CA ILE A 116 -10.04 8.17 2.15
C ILE A 116 -8.98 8.51 3.18
N LEU A 117 -8.04 7.61 3.43
CA LEU A 117 -6.91 7.90 4.30
C LEU A 117 -5.99 8.87 3.56
N CYS A 118 -5.94 10.15 3.98
CA CYS A 118 -5.08 11.14 3.30
C CYS A 118 -3.60 10.79 3.47
N GLU A 119 -3.27 10.12 4.59
CA GLU A 119 -1.97 9.47 4.79
C GLU A 119 -2.15 8.16 5.57
N TYR A 120 -1.43 7.13 5.15
CA TYR A 120 -1.33 5.87 5.88
C TYR A 120 -0.06 5.10 5.50
N ALA A 121 0.20 3.99 6.20
CA ALA A 121 1.29 3.08 5.88
C ALA A 121 2.64 3.79 5.67
N HIS A 122 3.01 4.69 6.61
CA HIS A 122 4.28 5.45 6.57
C HIS A 122 5.45 4.53 6.21
N ALA A 123 6.11 4.81 5.07
CA ALA A 123 7.01 3.87 4.42
C ALA A 123 8.47 3.97 4.86
N MET A 124 8.73 4.59 6.02
CA MET A 124 10.08 4.73 6.56
C MET A 124 10.60 3.40 7.12
N GLY A 125 11.76 2.96 6.66
CA GLY A 125 12.45 1.79 7.19
C GLY A 125 11.67 0.48 6.99
N ASN A 126 11.66 -0.39 8.01
CA ASN A 126 10.86 -1.62 8.00
C ASN A 126 9.40 -1.31 8.34
N SER A 127 8.59 -1.11 7.34
CA SER A 127 7.26 -0.50 7.44
C SER A 127 6.25 -1.15 6.48
N VAL A 128 5.07 -0.53 6.31
CA VAL A 128 3.98 -0.98 5.43
C VAL A 128 3.41 -2.35 5.85
N GLY A 129 3.52 -2.71 7.12
CA GLY A 129 2.91 -3.92 7.67
C GLY A 129 1.39 -3.84 7.73
N ASN A 130 0.73 -5.00 7.70
CA ASN A 130 -0.73 -5.12 7.72
C ASN A 130 -1.45 -4.44 6.53
N PHE A 131 -0.75 -4.19 5.42
CA PHE A 131 -1.29 -3.47 4.27
C PHE A 131 -2.48 -4.22 3.66
N GLN A 132 -2.41 -5.55 3.57
CA GLN A 132 -3.49 -6.41 3.12
C GLN A 132 -4.75 -6.24 3.97
N ASP A 133 -4.63 -6.16 5.31
CA ASP A 133 -5.78 -6.02 6.22
C ASP A 133 -6.57 -4.72 5.99
N TYR A 134 -5.89 -3.63 5.58
CA TYR A 134 -6.55 -2.39 5.17
C TYR A 134 -7.36 -2.60 3.91
N TRP A 135 -6.75 -3.23 2.90
CA TRP A 135 -7.38 -3.39 1.60
C TRP A 135 -8.51 -4.44 1.60
N ASP A 136 -8.44 -5.45 2.47
CA ASP A 136 -9.56 -6.36 2.71
C ASP A 136 -10.82 -5.62 3.18
N LEU A 137 -10.64 -4.60 4.03
CA LEU A 137 -11.76 -3.75 4.45
C LEU A 137 -12.19 -2.77 3.36
N ILE A 138 -11.24 -2.13 2.69
CA ILE A 138 -11.52 -1.16 1.62
C ILE A 138 -12.32 -1.83 0.50
N TYR A 139 -11.93 -3.01 0.08
CA TYR A 139 -12.67 -3.77 -0.94
C TYR A 139 -14.02 -4.32 -0.47
N LYS A 140 -14.19 -4.49 0.83
CA LYS A 140 -15.42 -5.02 1.42
C LYS A 140 -16.52 -3.97 1.58
N TYR A 141 -16.17 -2.71 1.77
CA TYR A 141 -17.11 -1.65 2.11
C TYR A 141 -16.99 -0.46 1.16
N ASP A 142 -18.05 -0.19 0.40
CA ASP A 142 -18.09 0.91 -0.59
C ASP A 142 -17.80 2.30 0.02
N GLN A 143 -18.00 2.46 1.31
CA GLN A 143 -17.71 3.68 2.04
C GLN A 143 -16.21 3.95 2.20
N LEU A 144 -15.37 2.89 2.11
CA LEU A 144 -13.92 2.97 2.19
C LEU A 144 -13.35 3.02 0.77
N GLN A 145 -12.70 4.12 0.40
CA GLN A 145 -12.29 4.39 -0.98
C GLN A 145 -10.78 4.25 -1.21
N GLY A 146 -10.01 3.94 -0.18
CA GLY A 146 -8.57 3.78 -0.27
C GLY A 146 -7.78 4.76 0.60
N GLY A 147 -6.55 5.02 0.20
CA GLY A 147 -5.66 5.92 0.92
C GLY A 147 -4.37 6.21 0.14
N PHE A 148 -3.60 7.16 0.66
CA PHE A 148 -2.32 7.59 0.11
C PHE A 148 -1.20 7.18 1.06
N ILE A 149 -0.26 6.37 0.57
CA ILE A 149 0.91 5.98 1.35
C ILE A 149 1.82 7.19 1.51
N TRP A 150 2.27 7.48 2.72
CA TRP A 150 3.30 8.45 2.97
C TRP A 150 4.67 7.77 3.04
N ASP A 151 5.59 7.92 2.03
CA ASP A 151 5.27 8.60 0.78
C ASP A 151 5.81 7.81 -0.43
N TRP A 152 6.00 8.45 -1.57
CA TRP A 152 6.41 7.78 -2.81
C TRP A 152 7.91 7.57 -2.91
N VAL A 153 8.71 8.61 -2.60
CA VAL A 153 10.16 8.60 -2.82
C VAL A 153 10.91 9.25 -1.65
N ASP A 154 11.98 8.64 -1.21
CA ASP A 154 12.87 9.24 -0.22
C ASP A 154 13.30 10.66 -0.64
N GLN A 155 13.03 11.65 0.22
CA GLN A 155 13.34 13.05 -0.05
C GLN A 155 14.78 13.37 0.38
N THR A 156 15.74 12.64 -0.20
CA THR A 156 17.17 12.74 0.12
C THR A 156 17.99 13.10 -1.12
N PHE A 157 19.22 13.55 -0.91
CA PHE A 157 20.13 13.97 -1.97
C PHE A 157 21.37 13.10 -1.99
N ALA A 158 21.80 12.68 -3.19
CA ALA A 158 23.07 11.99 -3.37
C ALA A 158 24.23 12.98 -3.24
N ILE A 159 25.07 12.80 -2.22
CA ILE A 159 26.29 13.60 -2.01
C ILE A 159 27.46 12.69 -1.63
N LYS A 160 28.65 13.25 -1.58
CA LYS A 160 29.82 12.59 -0.99
C LYS A 160 30.09 13.13 0.42
N ASP A 161 30.35 12.22 1.36
CA ASP A 161 30.76 12.59 2.71
C ASP A 161 32.22 13.10 2.73
N GLU A 162 32.70 13.47 3.90
CA GLU A 162 34.08 13.95 4.11
C GLU A 162 35.14 12.93 3.67
N ASN A 163 34.82 11.64 3.64
CA ASN A 163 35.68 10.54 3.22
C ASN A 163 35.47 10.13 1.74
N GLN A 164 34.74 10.97 0.94
CA GLN A 164 34.45 10.73 -0.46
C GLN A 164 33.56 9.49 -0.70
N ARG A 165 32.80 9.03 0.29
CA ARG A 165 31.80 7.94 0.16
C ARG A 165 30.46 8.51 -0.29
N ASP A 166 29.80 7.81 -1.18
CA ASP A 166 28.44 8.17 -1.59
C ASP A 166 27.47 7.94 -0.42
N ILE A 167 26.71 8.96 -0.07
CA ILE A 167 25.68 8.92 0.97
C ILE A 167 24.39 9.61 0.49
N TRP A 168 23.29 9.24 1.12
CA TRP A 168 22.02 9.95 0.98
C TRP A 168 21.89 10.98 2.10
N ALA A 169 22.05 12.24 1.75
CA ALA A 169 21.97 13.35 2.69
C ALA A 169 20.54 13.86 2.89
N PHE A 170 20.24 14.30 4.07
CA PHE A 170 18.96 14.89 4.46
C PHE A 170 19.20 16.09 5.39
N GLY A 171 18.13 16.81 5.73
CA GLY A 171 18.10 18.03 6.57
C GLY A 171 19.35 18.42 7.32
N GLY A 172 19.73 17.66 8.36
CA GLY A 172 20.90 17.94 9.20
C GLY A 172 22.25 17.92 8.47
N ASP A 173 22.38 17.17 7.37
CA ASP A 173 23.60 17.12 6.55
C ASP A 173 23.76 18.36 5.66
N MET A 174 22.68 19.08 5.41
CA MET A 174 22.61 20.22 4.49
C MET A 174 22.55 21.57 5.21
N GLY A 175 22.35 21.55 6.51
CA GLY A 175 22.10 22.74 7.33
C GLY A 175 23.33 23.22 8.11
N PHE A 176 23.12 24.29 8.88
CA PHE A 176 24.13 24.79 9.81
C PHE A 176 24.24 23.86 11.03
N VAL A 177 25.45 23.70 11.54
CA VAL A 177 25.72 22.92 12.74
C VAL A 177 24.90 23.46 13.92
N GLY A 178 24.19 22.57 14.63
CA GLY A 178 23.42 22.92 15.81
C GLY A 178 21.99 23.43 15.55
N VAL A 179 21.57 23.50 14.29
CA VAL A 179 20.16 23.77 13.95
C VAL A 179 19.34 22.52 14.18
N VAL A 180 18.19 22.67 14.86
CA VAL A 180 17.24 21.58 15.08
C VAL A 180 16.67 21.11 13.73
N ASN A 181 16.65 19.81 13.51
CA ASN A 181 16.12 19.17 12.32
C ASN A 181 15.56 17.79 12.66
N ASP A 182 14.74 17.23 11.77
CA ASP A 182 14.06 15.94 11.97
C ASP A 182 14.91 14.74 11.49
N SER A 183 16.22 14.93 11.33
CA SER A 183 17.13 13.86 10.94
C SER A 183 16.70 13.21 9.60
N ASN A 184 16.68 11.88 9.55
CA ASN A 184 16.30 11.12 8.36
C ASN A 184 14.77 10.92 8.20
N PHE A 185 13.94 11.71 8.87
CA PHE A 185 12.50 11.55 8.84
C PHE A 185 11.86 11.74 7.43
N CYS A 186 12.58 12.40 6.54
CA CYS A 186 12.20 12.55 5.12
C CYS A 186 12.62 11.37 4.23
N ALA A 187 13.33 10.36 4.76
CA ALA A 187 13.65 9.11 4.06
C ALA A 187 12.55 8.06 4.32
N ASN A 188 11.38 8.29 3.76
CA ASN A 188 10.14 7.56 4.03
C ASN A 188 9.39 7.12 2.76
N GLY A 189 10.11 7.02 1.64
CA GLY A 189 9.55 6.62 0.36
C GLY A 189 9.34 5.11 0.20
N LEU A 190 8.43 4.73 -0.70
CA LEU A 190 8.33 3.36 -1.23
C LEU A 190 9.52 3.00 -2.11
N ILE A 191 10.20 4.01 -2.64
CA ILE A 191 11.42 3.89 -3.43
C ILE A 191 12.47 4.87 -2.92
N ALA A 192 13.74 4.52 -3.10
CA ALA A 192 14.85 5.38 -2.76
C ALA A 192 14.91 6.64 -3.66
N ALA A 193 15.73 7.62 -3.29
CA ALA A 193 15.89 8.86 -4.03
C ALA A 193 16.40 8.66 -5.47
N ASP A 194 17.15 7.59 -5.74
CA ASP A 194 17.59 7.18 -7.09
C ASP A 194 16.56 6.35 -7.84
N ARG A 195 15.37 6.15 -7.25
CA ARG A 195 14.25 5.37 -7.78
C ARG A 195 14.42 3.86 -7.68
N THR A 196 15.41 3.35 -6.96
CA THR A 196 15.49 1.91 -6.66
C THR A 196 14.37 1.51 -5.70
N PRO A 197 13.71 0.36 -5.94
CA PRO A 197 12.63 -0.12 -5.08
C PRO A 197 13.11 -0.49 -3.68
N HIS A 198 12.43 0.01 -2.64
CA HIS A 198 12.56 -0.55 -1.30
C HIS A 198 11.79 -1.88 -1.16
N PRO A 199 12.18 -2.77 -0.22
CA PRO A 199 11.54 -4.10 -0.10
C PRO A 199 10.02 -4.06 0.05
N HIS A 200 9.48 -3.09 0.76
CA HIS A 200 8.04 -3.00 1.04
C HIS A 200 7.18 -2.61 -0.18
N ILE A 201 7.77 -2.09 -1.28
CA ILE A 201 6.99 -1.81 -2.50
C ILE A 201 6.46 -3.10 -3.15
N TYR A 202 7.11 -4.24 -2.93
CA TYR A 202 6.64 -5.53 -3.45
C TYR A 202 5.36 -5.98 -2.76
N GLU A 203 5.21 -5.71 -1.46
CA GLU A 203 3.95 -5.89 -0.74
C GLU A 203 2.85 -4.99 -1.31
N VAL A 204 3.17 -3.71 -1.53
CA VAL A 204 2.23 -2.76 -2.15
C VAL A 204 1.79 -3.25 -3.54
N LYS A 205 2.74 -3.69 -4.37
CA LYS A 205 2.45 -4.26 -5.69
C LYS A 205 1.49 -5.46 -5.60
N LYS A 206 1.75 -6.37 -4.65
CA LYS A 206 0.94 -7.57 -4.45
C LYS A 206 -0.48 -7.21 -4.01
N VAL A 207 -0.63 -6.36 -3.02
CA VAL A 207 -1.93 -6.00 -2.43
C VAL A 207 -2.78 -5.19 -3.41
N LEU A 208 -2.16 -4.30 -4.20
CA LEU A 208 -2.85 -3.41 -5.14
C LEU A 208 -3.02 -4.00 -6.56
N GLN A 209 -2.68 -5.25 -6.78
CA GLN A 209 -2.88 -5.88 -8.10
C GLN A 209 -4.36 -5.92 -8.48
N TYR A 210 -4.66 -5.78 -9.78
CA TYR A 210 -6.04 -5.76 -10.30
C TYR A 210 -6.54 -7.11 -10.83
N ILE A 211 -5.66 -8.10 -10.93
CA ILE A 211 -6.01 -9.46 -11.33
C ILE A 211 -5.83 -10.36 -10.11
N HIS A 212 -6.92 -10.96 -9.66
CA HIS A 212 -6.93 -11.81 -8.48
C HIS A 212 -7.18 -13.26 -8.87
N PHE A 213 -6.51 -14.17 -8.17
CA PHE A 213 -6.61 -15.60 -8.36
C PHE A 213 -7.06 -16.26 -7.06
N GLU A 214 -8.04 -17.15 -7.14
CA GLU A 214 -8.55 -17.90 -6.00
C GLU A 214 -8.64 -19.39 -6.40
N PRO A 215 -8.08 -20.33 -5.60
CA PRO A 215 -8.26 -21.74 -5.87
C PRO A 215 -9.72 -22.12 -5.65
N LEU A 216 -10.26 -22.97 -6.52
CA LEU A 216 -11.58 -23.55 -6.29
C LEU A 216 -11.43 -24.79 -5.40
N ALA A 217 -12.30 -24.89 -4.38
CA ALA A 217 -12.25 -25.98 -3.41
C ALA A 217 -12.28 -27.36 -4.11
N PHE A 218 -11.44 -28.29 -3.63
CA PHE A 218 -11.31 -29.68 -4.09
C PHE A 218 -10.88 -29.86 -5.56
N THR A 219 -10.47 -28.80 -6.26
CA THR A 219 -10.06 -28.88 -7.67
C THR A 219 -8.78 -28.07 -7.87
N PRO A 220 -7.59 -28.65 -7.58
CA PRO A 220 -6.33 -27.91 -7.54
C PRO A 220 -5.92 -27.26 -8.87
N ASN A 221 -6.48 -27.73 -10.01
CA ASN A 221 -6.26 -27.18 -11.34
C ASN A 221 -7.32 -26.17 -11.79
N LYS A 222 -8.38 -25.92 -10.99
CA LYS A 222 -9.41 -24.94 -11.30
C LYS A 222 -9.27 -23.69 -10.46
N ILE A 223 -9.20 -22.57 -11.14
CA ILE A 223 -8.88 -21.26 -10.58
C ILE A 223 -9.97 -20.28 -10.96
N LYS A 224 -10.51 -19.57 -9.99
CA LYS A 224 -11.32 -18.39 -10.26
C LYS A 224 -10.38 -17.20 -10.49
N VAL A 225 -10.54 -16.55 -11.63
CA VAL A 225 -9.85 -15.30 -11.97
C VAL A 225 -10.85 -14.17 -11.88
N THR A 226 -10.51 -13.13 -11.11
CA THR A 226 -11.33 -11.93 -10.97
C THR A 226 -10.59 -10.74 -11.57
N ASN A 227 -11.27 -10.02 -12.47
CA ASN A 227 -10.80 -8.77 -13.06
C ASN A 227 -11.34 -7.58 -12.24
N TRP A 228 -10.48 -6.93 -11.49
CA TRP A 228 -10.83 -5.76 -10.70
C TRP A 228 -10.60 -4.43 -11.42
N HIS A 229 -10.15 -4.44 -12.67
CA HIS A 229 -10.13 -3.21 -13.46
C HIS A 229 -11.56 -2.67 -13.65
N ASP A 230 -11.67 -1.34 -13.81
CA ASP A 230 -12.94 -0.68 -14.06
C ASP A 230 -13.29 -0.57 -15.54
N PHE A 231 -12.28 -0.52 -16.43
CA PHE A 231 -12.47 -0.13 -17.82
C PHE A 231 -11.88 -1.09 -18.85
N ILE A 232 -11.02 -2.03 -18.45
CA ILE A 232 -10.32 -2.93 -19.37
C ILE A 232 -10.56 -4.39 -19.03
N GLY A 233 -10.67 -5.22 -20.09
CA GLY A 233 -10.71 -6.68 -19.97
C GLY A 233 -9.31 -7.29 -19.80
N LEU A 234 -9.25 -8.60 -19.66
CA LEU A 234 -7.98 -9.33 -19.47
C LEU A 234 -7.32 -9.81 -20.77
N GLU A 235 -7.86 -9.47 -21.93
CA GLU A 235 -7.34 -9.91 -23.23
C GLU A 235 -5.92 -9.39 -23.52
N GLY A 236 -5.54 -8.27 -22.88
CA GLY A 236 -4.20 -7.66 -22.97
C GLY A 236 -3.14 -8.34 -22.11
N TYR A 237 -3.46 -9.43 -21.43
CA TYR A 237 -2.57 -10.12 -20.51
C TYR A 237 -2.39 -11.59 -20.86
N THR A 238 -1.24 -12.15 -20.46
CA THR A 238 -0.92 -13.58 -20.55
C THR A 238 -0.77 -14.14 -19.14
N LEU A 239 -1.33 -15.31 -18.89
CA LEU A 239 -1.15 -16.07 -17.66
C LEU A 239 0.02 -17.05 -17.84
N ARG A 240 1.01 -16.99 -16.95
CA ARG A 240 2.01 -18.04 -16.76
C ARG A 240 1.78 -18.71 -15.43
N TRP A 241 1.97 -20.01 -15.41
CA TRP A 241 1.86 -20.81 -14.19
C TRP A 241 3.06 -21.75 -14.05
N ALA A 242 3.45 -22.02 -12.82
CA ALA A 242 4.49 -22.99 -12.49
C ALA A 242 4.10 -23.76 -11.24
N VAL A 243 4.39 -25.06 -11.23
CA VAL A 243 4.39 -25.88 -10.01
C VAL A 243 5.82 -26.06 -9.56
N GLU A 244 6.09 -25.72 -8.32
CA GLU A 244 7.44 -25.74 -7.74
C GLU A 244 7.49 -26.71 -6.55
N CYS A 245 8.62 -27.41 -6.43
CA CYS A 245 8.93 -28.31 -5.31
C CYS A 245 10.39 -28.12 -4.92
N ASP A 246 10.70 -27.92 -3.66
CA ASP A 246 12.05 -27.66 -3.16
C ASP A 246 12.80 -26.56 -3.95
N GLY A 247 12.09 -25.49 -4.34
CA GLY A 247 12.63 -24.36 -5.12
C GLY A 247 12.91 -24.66 -6.58
N LYS A 248 12.42 -25.79 -7.13
CA LYS A 248 12.58 -26.17 -8.53
C LYS A 248 11.23 -26.27 -9.22
N THR A 249 11.12 -25.69 -10.41
CA THR A 249 9.96 -25.87 -11.28
C THR A 249 9.88 -27.30 -11.75
N VAL A 250 8.75 -27.98 -11.51
CA VAL A 250 8.48 -29.38 -11.93
C VAL A 250 7.42 -29.45 -13.03
N GLN A 251 6.55 -28.45 -13.14
CA GLN A 251 5.61 -28.26 -14.25
C GLN A 251 5.48 -26.77 -14.51
N ASP A 252 5.28 -26.37 -15.74
CA ASP A 252 4.99 -24.99 -16.10
C ASP A 252 4.18 -24.89 -17.39
N GLY A 253 3.65 -23.71 -17.66
CA GLY A 253 2.95 -23.42 -18.89
C GLY A 253 2.50 -21.97 -19.00
N GLU A 254 2.00 -21.65 -20.17
CA GLU A 254 1.48 -20.33 -20.50
C GLU A 254 0.14 -20.48 -21.22
N MET A 255 -0.79 -19.57 -20.98
CA MET A 255 -2.06 -19.49 -21.65
C MET A 255 -2.59 -18.07 -21.70
N ASP A 256 -3.47 -17.79 -22.65
CA ASP A 256 -4.20 -16.54 -22.68
C ASP A 256 -5.35 -16.55 -21.67
N PHE A 257 -5.65 -15.40 -21.09
CA PHE A 257 -6.88 -15.26 -20.31
C PHE A 257 -8.09 -15.38 -21.25
N PRO A 258 -9.17 -16.03 -20.80
CA PRO A 258 -10.45 -15.89 -21.47
C PRO A 258 -10.92 -14.44 -21.41
N LYS A 259 -11.92 -14.10 -22.20
CA LYS A 259 -12.52 -12.78 -22.15
C LYS A 259 -13.22 -12.57 -20.79
N ILE A 260 -12.59 -11.78 -19.91
CA ILE A 260 -13.12 -11.39 -18.60
C ILE A 260 -13.30 -9.88 -18.59
N ALA A 261 -14.56 -9.45 -18.65
CA ALA A 261 -14.92 -8.04 -18.63
C ALA A 261 -14.51 -7.35 -17.30
N PRO A 262 -14.41 -6.00 -17.28
CA PRO A 262 -14.20 -5.26 -16.04
C PRO A 262 -15.21 -5.67 -14.95
N ARG A 263 -14.73 -5.82 -13.72
CA ARG A 263 -15.53 -6.20 -12.54
C ARG A 263 -16.24 -7.56 -12.63
N HIS A 264 -15.77 -8.45 -13.51
CA HIS A 264 -16.29 -9.80 -13.65
C HIS A 264 -15.24 -10.86 -13.29
N SER A 265 -15.71 -12.08 -13.12
CA SER A 265 -14.87 -13.26 -12.85
C SER A 265 -15.18 -14.38 -13.83
N ALA A 266 -14.20 -15.24 -14.06
CA ALA A 266 -14.38 -16.50 -14.76
C ALA A 266 -13.53 -17.60 -14.13
N ASN A 267 -13.97 -18.85 -14.28
CA ASN A 267 -13.17 -20.00 -13.89
C ASN A 267 -12.31 -20.46 -15.08
N ILE A 268 -11.05 -20.74 -14.81
CA ILE A 268 -10.11 -21.32 -15.76
C ILE A 268 -9.67 -22.69 -15.26
N GLU A 269 -9.21 -23.54 -16.16
CA GLU A 269 -8.64 -24.84 -15.83
C GLU A 269 -7.20 -24.91 -16.36
N LEU A 270 -6.25 -25.20 -15.46
CA LEU A 270 -4.85 -25.36 -15.80
C LEU A 270 -4.59 -26.83 -16.20
N PRO A 271 -3.75 -27.09 -17.21
CA PRO A 271 -3.41 -28.45 -17.64
C PRO A 271 -2.38 -29.10 -16.69
N LEU A 272 -2.66 -29.11 -15.39
CA LEU A 272 -1.78 -29.68 -14.39
C LEU A 272 -1.78 -31.22 -14.50
N LYS A 273 -0.58 -31.80 -14.47
CA LYS A 273 -0.41 -33.25 -14.32
C LYS A 273 -0.49 -33.64 -12.85
N ALA A 274 -0.87 -34.88 -12.60
CA ALA A 274 -0.89 -35.44 -11.25
C ALA A 274 0.47 -35.28 -10.56
N LEU A 275 0.44 -34.86 -9.30
CA LEU A 275 1.63 -34.71 -8.47
C LEU A 275 2.05 -36.08 -7.88
N PRO A 276 3.35 -36.33 -7.67
CA PRO A 276 3.82 -37.51 -6.97
C PRO A 276 3.27 -37.57 -5.53
N ALA A 277 2.95 -38.77 -5.07
CA ALA A 277 2.56 -39.02 -3.66
C ALA A 277 3.82 -39.29 -2.82
N ASP A 278 4.75 -38.35 -2.79
CA ASP A 278 6.07 -38.48 -2.17
C ASP A 278 6.21 -37.70 -0.84
N GLY A 279 5.12 -37.05 -0.43
CA GLY A 279 5.05 -36.28 0.80
C GLY A 279 5.84 -34.97 0.79
N LYS A 280 6.18 -34.47 -0.38
CA LYS A 280 6.77 -33.15 -0.53
C LYS A 280 5.72 -32.08 -0.66
N GLU A 281 6.12 -30.85 -0.41
CA GLU A 281 5.30 -29.66 -0.58
C GLU A 281 5.42 -29.17 -2.04
N TYR A 282 4.28 -28.95 -2.67
CA TYR A 282 4.18 -28.44 -4.03
C TYR A 282 3.43 -27.12 -4.01
N PHE A 283 4.00 -26.11 -4.62
CA PHE A 283 3.40 -24.77 -4.70
C PHE A 283 3.03 -24.44 -6.15
N LEU A 284 1.80 -23.98 -6.35
CA LEU A 284 1.36 -23.42 -7.61
C LEU A 284 1.54 -21.91 -7.58
N THR A 285 2.36 -21.40 -8.49
CA THR A 285 2.56 -19.96 -8.71
C THR A 285 1.89 -19.54 -10.01
N LEU A 286 1.03 -18.51 -9.94
CA LEU A 286 0.36 -17.88 -11.08
C LEU A 286 0.90 -16.46 -11.26
N ARG A 287 1.16 -16.06 -12.51
CA ARG A 287 1.63 -14.71 -12.82
C ARG A 287 0.96 -14.19 -14.08
N ALA A 288 0.49 -12.95 -14.03
CA ALA A 288 -0.07 -12.26 -15.20
C ALA A 288 0.94 -11.25 -15.76
N PHE A 289 1.12 -11.27 -17.07
CA PHE A 289 2.07 -10.40 -17.78
C PHE A 289 1.36 -9.61 -18.88
N THR A 290 1.83 -8.38 -19.14
CA THR A 290 1.37 -7.56 -20.26
C THR A 290 1.76 -8.17 -21.60
N LYS A 291 0.82 -8.26 -22.55
CA LYS A 291 1.08 -8.70 -23.94
C LYS A 291 1.68 -7.61 -24.81
N HIS A 292 1.36 -6.36 -24.52
CA HIS A 292 1.71 -5.20 -25.33
C HIS A 292 2.46 -4.18 -24.50
N GLU A 293 3.26 -3.38 -25.16
CA GLU A 293 3.88 -2.21 -24.58
C GLU A 293 2.83 -1.08 -24.43
N ALA A 294 2.90 -0.36 -23.34
CA ALA A 294 2.14 0.86 -23.07
C ALA A 294 3.09 1.93 -22.51
N PRO A 295 2.71 3.22 -22.48
CA PRO A 295 3.53 4.25 -21.85
C PRO A 295 3.93 3.83 -20.43
N LEU A 296 5.24 3.82 -20.13
CA LEU A 296 5.85 3.45 -18.86
C LEU A 296 5.67 1.97 -18.43
N VAL A 297 5.03 1.13 -19.25
CA VAL A 297 4.81 -0.28 -18.94
C VAL A 297 5.31 -1.14 -20.11
N PRO A 298 6.46 -1.81 -19.99
CA PRO A 298 7.00 -2.62 -21.06
C PRO A 298 6.14 -3.89 -21.30
N LYS A 299 6.22 -4.42 -22.53
CA LYS A 299 5.71 -5.76 -22.81
C LYS A 299 6.39 -6.80 -21.89
N GLY A 300 5.61 -7.73 -21.35
CA GLY A 300 6.11 -8.76 -20.45
C GLY A 300 6.30 -8.26 -19.00
N HIS A 301 5.74 -7.10 -18.65
CA HIS A 301 5.71 -6.65 -17.26
C HIS A 301 4.74 -7.50 -16.45
N GLU A 302 5.20 -8.00 -15.29
CA GLU A 302 4.36 -8.71 -14.32
C GLU A 302 3.43 -7.76 -13.59
N VAL A 303 2.13 -7.96 -13.74
CA VAL A 303 1.08 -7.12 -13.13
C VAL A 303 0.35 -7.78 -11.96
N ALA A 304 0.43 -9.11 -11.85
CA ALA A 304 -0.17 -9.83 -10.74
C ALA A 304 0.57 -11.15 -10.49
N ILE A 305 0.58 -11.56 -9.22
CA ILE A 305 1.16 -12.83 -8.78
C ILE A 305 0.30 -13.43 -7.68
N GLU A 306 0.17 -14.77 -7.67
CA GLU A 306 -0.42 -15.54 -6.58
C GLU A 306 0.31 -16.85 -6.41
N GLN A 307 0.39 -17.33 -5.16
CA GLN A 307 0.98 -18.63 -4.86
C GLN A 307 0.21 -19.29 -3.72
N TRP A 308 -0.01 -20.59 -3.83
CA TRP A 308 -0.52 -21.42 -2.73
C TRP A 308 0.00 -22.84 -2.82
N GLU A 309 -0.03 -23.52 -1.69
CA GLU A 309 0.31 -24.93 -1.61
C GLU A 309 -0.77 -25.79 -2.29
N LEU A 310 -0.34 -26.74 -3.11
CA LEU A 310 -1.23 -27.73 -3.70
C LEU A 310 -1.41 -28.92 -2.74
N PRO A 311 -2.62 -29.49 -2.65
CA PRO A 311 -2.83 -30.69 -1.87
C PRO A 311 -1.91 -31.83 -2.36
N SER A 312 -1.03 -32.30 -1.51
CA SER A 312 -0.17 -33.46 -1.73
C SER A 312 -0.58 -34.61 -0.81
N ALA A 313 -0.35 -35.84 -1.25
CA ALA A 313 -0.58 -36.98 -0.37
C ALA A 313 0.42 -36.92 0.80
N PRO A 314 -0.03 -37.11 2.05
CA PRO A 314 0.89 -37.10 3.18
C PRO A 314 1.95 -38.19 3.01
N SER A 315 3.21 -37.82 3.20
CA SER A 315 4.26 -38.83 3.36
C SER A 315 3.99 -39.65 4.60
N ALA A 316 3.96 -40.92 4.42
CA ALA A 316 4.10 -41.85 5.56
C ALA A 316 5.55 -41.83 6.10
N LYS A 317 6.08 -40.63 6.41
CA LYS A 317 7.32 -40.51 7.17
C LYS A 317 7.02 -41.08 8.57
N THR A 318 7.26 -42.34 8.74
CA THR A 318 7.45 -42.93 10.06
C THR A 318 8.66 -42.22 10.68
N VAL A 319 8.38 -41.23 11.52
CA VAL A 319 9.43 -40.68 12.39
C VAL A 319 9.86 -41.86 13.27
N GLN A 320 11.01 -42.45 12.95
CA GLN A 320 11.62 -43.46 13.83
C GLN A 320 11.90 -42.72 15.14
N PRO A 321 11.39 -43.22 16.27
CA PRO A 321 11.75 -42.65 17.57
C PRO A 321 13.26 -42.69 17.70
N VAL A 322 13.88 -41.54 17.85
CA VAL A 322 15.30 -41.46 18.14
C VAL A 322 15.42 -41.79 19.65
N GLU A 323 15.96 -42.97 19.97
CA GLU A 323 16.29 -43.31 21.36
C GLU A 323 17.41 -42.38 21.84
N GLY A 324 17.16 -41.69 22.93
CA GLY A 324 18.12 -40.78 23.54
C GLY A 324 17.53 -40.05 24.73
N THR A 325 18.39 -39.61 25.60
CA THR A 325 18.01 -38.85 26.80
C THR A 325 18.23 -37.37 26.52
N LEU A 326 17.20 -36.55 26.79
CA LEU A 326 17.35 -35.10 26.81
C LEU A 326 17.70 -34.68 28.25
N THR A 327 18.74 -33.89 28.41
CA THR A 327 19.04 -33.17 29.65
C THR A 327 18.73 -31.70 29.49
N VAL A 328 18.12 -31.13 30.51
CA VAL A 328 17.76 -29.73 30.53
C VAL A 328 18.44 -29.05 31.70
N ASP A 329 19.36 -28.16 31.41
CA ASP A 329 20.03 -27.32 32.40
C ASP A 329 19.39 -25.90 32.33
N ARG A 330 18.99 -25.40 33.49
CA ARG A 330 18.41 -24.05 33.60
C ARG A 330 19.22 -23.23 34.60
N ASN A 331 19.70 -22.10 34.15
CA ASN A 331 20.18 -21.04 35.03
C ASN A 331 19.25 -19.80 34.88
N ASN A 332 19.53 -18.72 35.58
CA ASN A 332 18.63 -17.54 35.63
C ASN A 332 18.35 -16.88 34.29
N GLU A 333 19.18 -17.09 33.29
CA GLU A 333 19.13 -16.37 32.00
C GLU A 333 19.06 -17.30 30.79
N THR A 334 19.43 -18.58 30.95
CA THR A 334 19.54 -19.49 29.81
C THR A 334 18.89 -20.84 30.14
N LEU A 335 18.21 -21.41 29.15
CA LEU A 335 17.74 -22.79 29.13
C LEU A 335 18.58 -23.56 28.11
N THR A 336 19.37 -24.53 28.58
CA THR A 336 20.18 -25.35 27.68
C THR A 336 19.57 -26.76 27.60
N VAL A 337 19.25 -27.19 26.39
CA VAL A 337 18.76 -28.53 26.08
C VAL A 337 19.87 -29.30 25.36
N LYS A 338 20.29 -30.43 25.91
CA LYS A 338 21.30 -31.31 25.31
C LYS A 338 20.68 -32.64 24.94
N GLY A 339 20.92 -33.11 23.74
CA GLY A 339 20.63 -34.44 23.24
C GLY A 339 21.93 -35.17 22.88
N ASN A 340 21.81 -36.35 22.25
CA ASN A 340 22.99 -37.17 21.93
C ASN A 340 24.00 -36.45 21.02
N ASN A 341 23.53 -35.61 20.07
CA ASN A 341 24.36 -34.95 19.02
C ASN A 341 24.02 -33.50 18.83
N PHE A 342 23.30 -32.88 19.75
CA PHE A 342 22.96 -31.43 19.65
C PHE A 342 22.92 -30.79 21.04
N GLN A 343 23.12 -29.50 21.05
CA GLN A 343 22.86 -28.63 22.19
C GLN A 343 22.22 -27.34 21.67
N VAL A 344 21.15 -26.92 22.34
CA VAL A 344 20.45 -25.65 22.09
C VAL A 344 20.43 -24.86 23.39
N ALA A 345 20.76 -23.58 23.34
CA ALA A 345 20.74 -22.65 24.46
C ALA A 345 20.04 -21.35 24.08
#